data_ad5b42b46081ed5efe18101a863cb5fb
#
_entry.id   ad5b42b46081ed5efe18101a863cb5fb
#
_cell.length_a   1.000
_cell.length_b   1.000
_cell.length_c   1.000
_cell.angle_alpha   90.00
_cell.angle_beta   90.00
_cell.angle_gamma   90.00
#
_symmetry.space_group_name_H-M   'P 1'
#
loop_
_entity.id
_entity.type
_entity.pdbx_description
1 polymer ?
#
loop_
_entity_poly.entity_id
_entity_poly.type
_entity_poly.pdbx_seq_one_letter_code
_entity_poly.pdbx_strand_id
1 'polypeptide(L)'
;LKRGFASFVASNTNAPIRNAFYEALNSIEPVAGGGAVKNTLGYKVKNKNEFLSQYKFNLCFENSQGYGYVTEKILDAYFSHTIPIYWGSPSVAKDFNPKSFVNVHDFKNFDEAIDYIRYLHTHQNAYLDMLYENPLNSVNGKAGFYQNLSFEKILDFFKNILENDTIYHCNDAHYSALCRDLNEPLVSVDGLRRDYDDLRRDHERLLSKATPLLELSQNTSFKIYRKAYQKSLPLLRAIRRWVRK
;
A
#
# COMPACT_ATOMS: atom_id res chain seq x y z
N LEU A 1 -17.81 -17.88 -12.81
CA LEU A 1 -18.12 -16.55 -13.39
C LEU A 1 -18.32 -15.56 -12.25
N LYS A 2 -17.62 -14.44 -12.30
CA LYS A 2 -17.78 -13.35 -11.32
C LYS A 2 -19.16 -12.71 -11.49
N ARG A 3 -19.85 -12.46 -10.35
CA ARG A 3 -21.27 -12.04 -10.36
C ARG A 3 -21.47 -10.53 -10.45
N GLY A 4 -20.48 -9.74 -9.96
CA GLY A 4 -20.59 -8.28 -9.91
C GLY A 4 -19.58 -7.59 -10.82
N PHE A 5 -19.86 -6.31 -11.13
CA PHE A 5 -19.00 -5.46 -11.95
C PHE A 5 -17.74 -5.07 -11.17
N ALA A 6 -17.86 -4.22 -10.17
CA ALA A 6 -16.72 -3.73 -9.41
C ALA A 6 -16.99 -3.68 -7.90
N SER A 7 -15.93 -3.77 -7.13
CA SER A 7 -15.94 -3.68 -5.67
C SER A 7 -15.06 -2.53 -5.16
N PHE A 8 -15.39 -2.05 -3.95
CA PHE A 8 -14.66 -0.99 -3.27
C PHE A 8 -14.65 -1.22 -1.76
N VAL A 9 -13.49 -1.23 -1.15
CA VAL A 9 -13.37 -1.37 0.31
C VAL A 9 -12.38 -0.34 0.85
N ALA A 10 -12.89 0.69 1.51
CA ALA A 10 -12.09 1.73 2.14
C ALA A 10 -12.68 2.18 3.48
N SER A 11 -11.83 2.66 4.39
CA SER A 11 -12.23 3.19 5.70
C SER A 11 -11.91 4.68 5.88
N ASN A 12 -10.90 5.20 5.16
CA ASN A 12 -10.55 6.62 5.22
C ASN A 12 -11.50 7.44 4.32
N THR A 13 -12.16 8.44 4.87
CA THR A 13 -13.05 9.35 4.13
C THR A 13 -12.30 10.44 3.38
N ASN A 14 -11.08 10.80 3.84
CA ASN A 14 -10.29 11.90 3.29
C ASN A 14 -9.40 11.42 2.11
N ALA A 15 -10.04 11.09 0.98
CA ALA A 15 -9.37 10.72 -0.26
C ALA A 15 -10.21 11.22 -1.45
N PRO A 16 -10.13 12.52 -1.78
CA PRO A 16 -11.05 13.17 -2.73
C PRO A 16 -10.99 12.57 -4.13
N ILE A 17 -9.81 12.26 -4.65
CA ILE A 17 -9.62 11.66 -5.99
C ILE A 17 -10.30 10.29 -6.06
N ARG A 18 -10.07 9.45 -5.07
CA ARG A 18 -10.70 8.13 -4.97
C ARG A 18 -12.22 8.21 -4.91
N ASN A 19 -12.72 9.15 -4.08
CA ASN A 19 -14.15 9.31 -3.92
C ASN A 19 -14.80 9.84 -5.20
N ALA A 20 -14.15 10.77 -5.91
CA ALA A 20 -14.62 11.30 -7.19
C ALA A 20 -14.66 10.21 -8.26
N PHE A 21 -13.62 9.38 -8.37
CA PHE A 21 -13.59 8.27 -9.32
C PHE A 21 -14.67 7.22 -9.00
N TYR A 22 -14.86 6.89 -7.70
CA TYR A 22 -15.94 6.00 -7.29
C TYR A 22 -17.29 6.49 -7.76
N GLU A 23 -17.63 7.78 -7.54
CA GLU A 23 -18.91 8.36 -7.98
C GLU A 23 -19.06 8.31 -9.49
N ALA A 24 -18.02 8.68 -10.24
CA ALA A 24 -18.03 8.65 -11.69
C ALA A 24 -18.26 7.22 -12.23
N LEU A 25 -17.56 6.22 -11.69
CA LEU A 25 -17.73 4.84 -12.12
C LEU A 25 -19.09 4.27 -11.69
N ASN A 26 -19.52 4.56 -10.46
CA ASN A 26 -20.80 4.07 -9.91
C ASN A 26 -22.03 4.68 -10.59
N SER A 27 -21.89 5.86 -11.23
CA SER A 27 -22.98 6.47 -12.01
C SER A 27 -23.27 5.71 -13.32
N ILE A 28 -22.30 4.91 -13.78
CA ILE A 28 -22.39 4.16 -15.04
C ILE A 28 -22.74 2.70 -14.78
N GLU A 29 -22.07 2.07 -13.83
CA GLU A 29 -22.26 0.67 -13.48
C GLU A 29 -22.12 0.50 -11.95
N PRO A 30 -23.00 -0.24 -11.26
CA PRO A 30 -22.99 -0.34 -9.80
C PRO A 30 -21.66 -0.85 -9.23
N VAL A 31 -21.07 -0.09 -8.29
CA VAL A 31 -19.86 -0.47 -7.55
C VAL A 31 -20.25 -0.85 -6.13
N ALA A 32 -20.02 -2.10 -5.76
CA ALA A 32 -20.34 -2.60 -4.43
C ALA A 32 -19.34 -2.12 -3.39
N GLY A 33 -19.80 -1.36 -2.40
CA GLY A 33 -19.00 -0.84 -1.29
C GLY A 33 -19.10 -1.71 -0.04
N GLY A 34 -17.98 -2.32 0.38
CA GLY A 34 -17.94 -3.21 1.56
C GLY A 34 -17.21 -2.63 2.77
N GLY A 35 -16.67 -1.41 2.67
CA GLY A 35 -15.94 -0.71 3.72
C GLY A 35 -16.79 0.21 4.58
N ALA A 36 -16.14 1.14 5.31
CA ALA A 36 -16.83 2.20 6.03
C ALA A 36 -17.24 3.36 5.11
N VAL A 37 -16.52 3.54 3.99
CA VAL A 37 -16.79 4.56 2.99
C VAL A 37 -17.59 3.97 1.85
N LYS A 38 -18.64 4.68 1.40
CA LYS A 38 -19.51 4.24 0.29
C LYS A 38 -20.06 2.82 0.48
N ASN A 39 -20.46 2.50 1.69
CA ASN A 39 -21.02 1.19 2.01
C ASN A 39 -22.39 1.00 1.36
N THR A 40 -22.52 0.01 0.48
CA THR A 40 -23.77 -0.32 -0.21
C THR A 40 -24.45 -1.58 0.36
N LEU A 41 -23.76 -2.29 1.28
CA LEU A 41 -24.22 -3.56 1.82
C LEU A 41 -25.02 -3.41 3.13
N GLY A 42 -24.92 -2.25 3.79
CA GLY A 42 -25.51 -2.03 5.12
C GLY A 42 -24.72 -2.67 6.27
N TYR A 43 -23.62 -3.39 5.97
CA TYR A 43 -22.73 -3.98 6.97
C TYR A 43 -21.28 -3.92 6.49
N LYS A 44 -20.33 -3.99 7.42
CA LYS A 44 -18.90 -4.06 7.11
C LYS A 44 -18.51 -5.49 6.76
N VAL A 45 -17.83 -5.66 5.63
CA VAL A 45 -17.33 -6.96 5.17
C VAL A 45 -16.31 -7.52 6.17
N LYS A 46 -16.50 -8.79 6.56
CA LYS A 46 -15.60 -9.49 7.49
C LYS A 46 -14.38 -10.08 6.79
N ASN A 47 -14.61 -10.71 5.63
CA ASN A 47 -13.54 -11.28 4.80
C ASN A 47 -13.44 -10.48 3.50
N LYS A 48 -12.42 -9.63 3.42
CA LYS A 48 -12.20 -8.74 2.27
C LYS A 48 -11.97 -9.53 0.98
N ASN A 49 -11.09 -10.53 1.01
CA ASN A 49 -10.74 -11.29 -0.19
C ASN A 49 -11.91 -12.08 -0.75
N GLU A 50 -12.72 -12.68 0.11
CA GLU A 50 -13.95 -13.37 -0.27
C GLU A 50 -14.95 -12.40 -0.93
N PHE A 51 -15.11 -11.21 -0.37
CA PHE A 51 -15.96 -10.18 -0.95
C PHE A 51 -15.44 -9.73 -2.33
N LEU A 52 -14.16 -9.36 -2.42
CA LEU A 52 -13.56 -8.91 -3.68
C LEU A 52 -13.66 -9.98 -4.78
N SER A 53 -13.49 -11.26 -4.43
CA SER A 53 -13.50 -12.38 -5.38
C SER A 53 -14.81 -12.52 -6.17
N GLN A 54 -15.88 -11.89 -5.72
CA GLN A 54 -17.20 -11.92 -6.38
C GLN A 54 -17.29 -10.94 -7.56
N TYR A 55 -16.34 -9.99 -7.69
CA TYR A 55 -16.41 -8.90 -8.66
C TYR A 55 -15.31 -9.03 -9.72
N LYS A 56 -15.56 -8.49 -10.92
CA LYS A 56 -14.59 -8.45 -12.02
C LYS A 56 -13.44 -7.50 -11.71
N PHE A 57 -13.74 -6.34 -11.15
CA PHE A 57 -12.80 -5.28 -10.86
C PHE A 57 -12.79 -4.90 -9.38
N ASN A 58 -11.67 -4.35 -8.90
CA ASN A 58 -11.60 -3.72 -7.59
C ASN A 58 -10.92 -2.35 -7.68
N LEU A 59 -11.52 -1.33 -7.07
CA LEU A 59 -10.92 0.00 -6.95
C LEU A 59 -9.79 -0.03 -5.92
N CYS A 60 -8.55 0.05 -6.41
CA CYS A 60 -7.31 0.01 -5.66
C CYS A 60 -6.64 1.39 -5.60
N PHE A 61 -7.41 2.39 -5.19
CA PHE A 61 -6.93 3.76 -5.07
C PHE A 61 -6.23 3.97 -3.73
N GLU A 62 -5.04 4.53 -3.78
CA GLU A 62 -4.36 5.01 -2.58
C GLU A 62 -5.08 6.23 -2.00
N ASN A 63 -4.73 6.61 -0.77
CA ASN A 63 -5.33 7.78 -0.13
C ASN A 63 -4.80 9.08 -0.75
N SER A 64 -3.55 9.06 -1.21
CA SER A 64 -2.85 10.17 -1.86
C SER A 64 -1.94 9.65 -2.97
N GLN A 65 -1.51 10.54 -3.85
CA GLN A 65 -0.52 10.23 -4.87
C GLN A 65 0.89 10.39 -4.29
N GLY A 66 1.80 9.47 -4.65
CA GLY A 66 3.21 9.56 -4.28
C GLY A 66 4.03 8.47 -4.96
N TYR A 67 5.26 8.82 -5.40
CA TYR A 67 6.17 7.84 -5.99
C TYR A 67 6.57 6.76 -4.98
N GLY A 68 6.46 5.49 -5.38
CA GLY A 68 6.73 4.36 -4.50
C GLY A 68 5.66 4.11 -3.42
N TYR A 69 4.63 4.97 -3.32
CA TYR A 69 3.53 4.75 -2.38
C TYR A 69 2.54 3.75 -2.98
N VAL A 70 2.88 2.48 -2.83
CA VAL A 70 2.04 1.34 -3.21
C VAL A 70 1.79 0.50 -1.97
N THR A 71 0.53 0.21 -1.68
CA THR A 71 0.14 -0.52 -0.47
C THR A 71 -0.50 -1.87 -0.82
N GLU A 72 -1.05 -2.53 0.19
CA GLU A 72 -1.72 -3.82 0.06
C GLU A 72 -2.92 -3.83 -0.91
N LYS A 73 -3.46 -2.66 -1.28
CA LYS A 73 -4.72 -2.58 -2.04
C LYS A 73 -4.68 -3.27 -3.39
N ILE A 74 -3.58 -3.08 -4.13
CA ILE A 74 -3.41 -3.74 -5.44
C ILE A 74 -3.19 -5.25 -5.26
N LEU A 75 -2.47 -5.66 -4.20
CA LEU A 75 -2.23 -7.07 -3.88
C LEU A 75 -3.52 -7.78 -3.47
N ASP A 76 -4.37 -7.14 -2.68
CA ASP A 76 -5.67 -7.70 -2.29
C ASP A 76 -6.54 -8.02 -3.51
N ALA A 77 -6.49 -7.18 -4.55
CA ALA A 77 -7.18 -7.44 -5.80
C ALA A 77 -6.61 -8.68 -6.51
N TYR A 78 -5.30 -8.79 -6.63
CA TYR A 78 -4.67 -9.96 -7.24
C TYR A 78 -4.93 -11.25 -6.47
N PHE A 79 -4.81 -11.23 -5.14
CA PHE A 79 -5.12 -12.39 -4.29
C PHE A 79 -6.59 -12.81 -4.38
N SER A 80 -7.47 -11.89 -4.73
CA SER A 80 -8.90 -12.15 -4.94
C SER A 80 -9.23 -12.49 -6.39
N HIS A 81 -8.22 -12.68 -7.25
CA HIS A 81 -8.38 -12.93 -8.69
C HIS A 81 -9.30 -11.91 -9.37
N THR A 82 -9.12 -10.64 -9.08
CA THR A 82 -9.90 -9.53 -9.64
C THR A 82 -8.96 -8.50 -10.26
N ILE A 83 -9.37 -7.86 -11.36
CA ILE A 83 -8.53 -6.88 -12.03
C ILE A 83 -8.48 -5.60 -11.18
N PRO A 84 -7.28 -5.14 -10.76
CA PRO A 84 -7.15 -3.86 -10.07
C PRO A 84 -7.46 -2.68 -10.99
N ILE A 85 -8.23 -1.70 -10.52
CA ILE A 85 -8.29 -0.35 -11.07
C ILE A 85 -7.48 0.53 -10.12
N TYR A 86 -6.26 0.87 -10.53
CA TYR A 86 -5.27 1.48 -9.64
C TYR A 86 -5.07 2.97 -9.90
N TRP A 87 -4.96 3.72 -8.82
CA TRP A 87 -4.46 5.09 -8.79
C TRP A 87 -3.66 5.32 -7.50
N GLY A 88 -2.53 6.01 -7.60
CA GLY A 88 -1.66 6.31 -6.45
C GLY A 88 -0.24 6.62 -6.88
N SER A 89 0.64 5.63 -6.87
CA SER A 89 2.03 5.80 -7.33
C SER A 89 2.11 5.89 -8.85
N PRO A 90 2.64 6.98 -9.42
CA PRO A 90 2.92 7.06 -10.86
C PRO A 90 3.98 6.03 -11.33
N SER A 91 4.77 5.49 -10.39
CA SER A 91 5.79 4.49 -10.70
C SER A 91 5.32 3.03 -10.51
N VAL A 92 4.04 2.78 -10.31
CA VAL A 92 3.47 1.44 -10.05
C VAL A 92 3.86 0.42 -11.12
N ALA A 93 3.98 0.84 -12.38
CA ALA A 93 4.41 -0.01 -13.49
C ALA A 93 5.88 -0.48 -13.41
N LYS A 94 6.69 0.03 -12.47
CA LYS A 94 8.03 -0.50 -12.19
C LYS A 94 7.97 -1.82 -11.43
N ASP A 95 6.94 -1.99 -10.60
CA ASP A 95 6.77 -3.15 -9.73
C ASP A 95 5.80 -4.17 -10.33
N PHE A 96 4.70 -3.68 -10.91
CA PHE A 96 3.62 -4.51 -11.44
C PHE A 96 3.56 -4.45 -12.97
N ASN A 97 3.17 -5.58 -13.58
CA ASN A 97 2.97 -5.68 -15.02
C ASN A 97 1.80 -4.79 -15.47
N PRO A 98 2.02 -3.76 -16.28
CA PRO A 98 0.96 -2.85 -16.71
C PRO A 98 -0.15 -3.50 -17.53
N LYS A 99 0.06 -4.72 -18.05
CA LYS A 99 -0.97 -5.49 -18.74
C LYS A 99 -1.95 -6.19 -17.80
N SER A 100 -1.65 -6.27 -16.48
CA SER A 100 -2.44 -7.02 -15.51
C SER A 100 -3.43 -6.16 -14.71
N PHE A 101 -3.43 -4.85 -14.89
CA PHE A 101 -4.31 -3.92 -14.18
C PHE A 101 -4.64 -2.69 -15.02
N VAL A 102 -5.67 -1.97 -14.63
CA VAL A 102 -6.04 -0.68 -15.22
C VAL A 102 -5.34 0.41 -14.41
N ASN A 103 -4.31 1.04 -14.98
CA ASN A 103 -3.64 2.17 -14.37
C ASN A 103 -4.34 3.47 -14.77
N VAL A 104 -5.01 4.12 -13.84
CA VAL A 104 -5.76 5.35 -14.12
C VAL A 104 -4.85 6.50 -14.55
N HIS A 105 -3.55 6.47 -14.20
CA HIS A 105 -2.57 7.45 -14.65
C HIS A 105 -2.25 7.38 -16.16
N ASP A 106 -2.61 6.29 -16.85
CA ASP A 106 -2.34 6.12 -18.28
C ASP A 106 -3.39 6.82 -19.15
N PHE A 107 -4.44 7.38 -18.54
CA PHE A 107 -5.55 8.06 -19.22
C PHE A 107 -5.54 9.57 -18.94
N LYS A 108 -6.02 10.36 -19.88
CA LYS A 108 -6.06 11.84 -19.75
C LYS A 108 -7.04 12.32 -18.67
N ASN A 109 -8.11 11.56 -18.47
CA ASN A 109 -9.16 11.88 -17.51
C ASN A 109 -9.88 10.60 -17.05
N PHE A 110 -10.82 10.75 -16.12
CA PHE A 110 -11.58 9.62 -15.60
C PHE A 110 -12.51 8.99 -16.65
N ASP A 111 -13.06 9.78 -17.56
CA ASP A 111 -14.00 9.29 -18.56
C ASP A 111 -13.31 8.29 -19.51
N GLU A 112 -12.10 8.60 -19.99
CA GLU A 112 -11.30 7.68 -20.80
C GLU A 112 -10.97 6.38 -20.03
N ALA A 113 -10.61 6.47 -18.75
CA ALA A 113 -10.33 5.29 -17.92
C ALA A 113 -11.61 4.44 -17.74
N ILE A 114 -12.74 5.09 -17.49
CA ILE A 114 -14.02 4.42 -17.29
C ILE A 114 -14.51 3.77 -18.60
N ASP A 115 -14.34 4.41 -19.73
CA ASP A 115 -14.67 3.83 -21.04
C ASP A 115 -13.84 2.57 -21.32
N TYR A 116 -12.55 2.59 -20.95
CA TYR A 116 -11.71 1.41 -21.07
C TYR A 116 -12.14 0.28 -20.12
N ILE A 117 -12.54 0.59 -18.89
CA ILE A 117 -13.08 -0.40 -17.94
C ILE A 117 -14.38 -1.00 -18.48
N ARG A 118 -15.25 -0.18 -19.07
CA ARG A 118 -16.49 -0.66 -19.72
C ARG A 118 -16.19 -1.54 -20.93
N TYR A 119 -15.20 -1.19 -21.73
CA TYR A 119 -14.72 -2.03 -22.81
C TYR A 119 -14.31 -3.42 -22.28
N LEU A 120 -13.47 -3.48 -21.26
CA LEU A 120 -13.08 -4.74 -20.63
C LEU A 120 -14.28 -5.50 -20.04
N HIS A 121 -15.24 -4.80 -19.45
CA HIS A 121 -16.43 -5.42 -18.88
C HIS A 121 -17.29 -6.13 -19.94
N THR A 122 -17.41 -5.55 -21.14
CA THR A 122 -18.26 -6.04 -22.24
C THR A 122 -17.53 -6.98 -23.20
N HIS A 123 -16.18 -6.94 -23.23
CA HIS A 123 -15.35 -7.78 -24.11
C HIS A 123 -14.63 -8.87 -23.29
N GLN A 124 -15.28 -10.03 -23.21
CA GLN A 124 -14.82 -11.13 -22.35
C GLN A 124 -13.38 -11.57 -22.63
N ASN A 125 -12.95 -11.63 -23.89
CA ASN A 125 -11.57 -12.03 -24.22
C ASN A 125 -10.56 -11.01 -23.69
N ALA A 126 -10.76 -9.72 -23.90
CA ALA A 126 -9.89 -8.67 -23.39
C ALA A 126 -9.84 -8.66 -21.86
N TYR A 127 -10.98 -8.91 -21.20
CA TYR A 127 -11.02 -9.08 -19.75
C TYR A 127 -10.20 -10.27 -19.28
N LEU A 128 -10.34 -11.45 -19.93
CA LEU A 128 -9.62 -12.66 -19.56
C LEU A 128 -8.12 -12.53 -19.85
N ASP A 129 -7.74 -11.90 -20.96
CA ASP A 129 -6.34 -11.65 -21.30
C ASP A 129 -5.65 -10.83 -20.19
N MET A 130 -6.30 -9.75 -19.73
CA MET A 130 -5.78 -8.96 -18.60
C MET A 130 -5.78 -9.73 -17.27
N LEU A 131 -6.85 -10.49 -16.99
CA LEU A 131 -7.00 -11.24 -15.72
C LEU A 131 -5.94 -12.34 -15.56
N TYR A 132 -5.53 -12.96 -16.68
CA TYR A 132 -4.54 -14.05 -16.68
C TYR A 132 -3.10 -13.57 -16.90
N GLU A 133 -2.88 -12.29 -17.11
CA GLU A 133 -1.53 -11.73 -17.15
C GLU A 133 -0.82 -11.92 -15.80
N ASN A 134 0.49 -12.14 -15.86
CA ASN A 134 1.28 -12.22 -14.65
C ASN A 134 1.25 -10.85 -13.93
N PRO A 135 0.82 -10.75 -12.66
CA PRO A 135 0.77 -9.49 -11.93
C PRO A 135 2.11 -8.77 -11.79
N LEU A 136 3.21 -9.50 -11.81
CA LEU A 136 4.54 -8.96 -11.55
C LEU A 136 5.34 -8.84 -12.84
N ASN A 137 6.17 -7.79 -12.92
CA ASN A 137 7.15 -7.67 -13.98
C ASN A 137 8.11 -8.85 -13.93
N SER A 138 8.49 -9.37 -15.10
CA SER A 138 9.51 -10.40 -15.21
C SER A 138 10.86 -9.79 -15.58
N VAL A 139 11.91 -10.20 -14.89
CA VAL A 139 13.29 -9.91 -15.24
C VAL A 139 13.98 -11.24 -15.56
N ASN A 140 14.46 -11.39 -16.79
CA ASN A 140 15.09 -12.65 -17.27
C ASN A 140 14.20 -13.90 -17.09
N GLY A 141 12.89 -13.76 -17.35
CA GLY A 141 11.92 -14.86 -17.23
C GLY A 141 11.54 -15.24 -15.80
N LYS A 142 12.02 -14.50 -14.80
CA LYS A 142 11.60 -14.61 -13.38
C LYS A 142 10.88 -13.35 -12.99
N ALA A 143 9.83 -13.46 -12.19
CA ALA A 143 9.13 -12.30 -11.65
C ALA A 143 10.13 -11.42 -10.90
N GLY A 144 10.38 -10.20 -11.38
CA GLY A 144 11.41 -9.29 -10.86
C GLY A 144 11.24 -8.97 -9.38
N PHE A 145 9.99 -8.94 -8.93
CA PHE A 145 9.61 -8.78 -7.54
C PHE A 145 10.21 -9.85 -6.60
N TYR A 146 10.21 -11.15 -7.01
CA TYR A 146 10.76 -12.22 -6.18
C TYR A 146 12.27 -12.13 -5.97
N GLN A 147 13.01 -11.49 -6.89
CA GLN A 147 14.44 -11.28 -6.71
C GLN A 147 14.76 -10.20 -5.67
N ASN A 148 13.83 -9.27 -5.43
CA ASN A 148 14.02 -8.15 -4.51
C ASN A 148 13.41 -8.37 -3.12
N LEU A 149 12.55 -9.40 -2.96
CA LEU A 149 11.90 -9.75 -1.70
C LEU A 149 12.35 -11.08 -1.13
N SER A 150 13.51 -11.61 -1.53
CA SER A 150 14.08 -12.77 -0.84
C SER A 150 14.37 -12.39 0.61
N PHE A 151 14.18 -13.33 1.52
CA PHE A 151 14.44 -13.13 2.94
C PHE A 151 15.90 -12.68 3.20
N GLU A 152 16.85 -13.18 2.40
CA GLU A 152 18.26 -12.77 2.45
C GLU A 152 18.42 -11.28 2.15
N LYS A 153 17.73 -10.73 1.13
CA LYS A 153 17.80 -9.30 0.81
C LYS A 153 17.18 -8.42 1.89
N ILE A 154 16.13 -8.88 2.53
CA ILE A 154 15.54 -8.20 3.69
C ILE A 154 16.57 -8.19 4.85
N LEU A 155 17.22 -9.33 5.10
CA LEU A 155 18.29 -9.41 6.09
C LEU A 155 19.48 -8.52 5.75
N ASP A 156 19.91 -8.50 4.48
CA ASP A 156 21.02 -7.66 4.02
C ASP A 156 20.67 -6.17 4.12
N PHE A 157 19.43 -5.79 3.82
CA PHE A 157 18.95 -4.42 4.04
C PHE A 157 19.06 -4.02 5.52
N PHE A 158 18.61 -4.87 6.43
CA PHE A 158 18.73 -4.60 7.87
C PHE A 158 20.17 -4.63 8.36
N LYS A 159 21.02 -5.53 7.84
CA LYS A 159 22.45 -5.53 8.14
C LYS A 159 23.11 -4.22 7.70
N ASN A 160 22.86 -3.79 6.47
CA ASN A 160 23.37 -2.52 5.97
C ASN A 160 22.99 -1.33 6.85
N ILE A 161 21.72 -1.29 7.34
CA ILE A 161 21.29 -0.23 8.28
C ILE A 161 22.02 -0.32 9.61
N LEU A 162 22.32 -1.53 10.10
CA LEU A 162 22.97 -1.73 11.39
C LEU A 162 24.49 -1.53 11.34
N GLU A 163 25.12 -1.80 10.21
CA GLU A 163 26.57 -1.74 10.01
C GLU A 163 27.04 -0.36 9.52
N ASN A 164 26.16 0.40 8.84
CA ASN A 164 26.48 1.74 8.36
C ASN A 164 25.92 2.80 9.30
N ASP A 165 26.80 3.62 9.90
CA ASP A 165 26.42 4.78 10.71
C ASP A 165 25.74 5.90 9.87
N THR A 166 25.80 5.80 8.55
CA THR A 166 25.20 6.75 7.60
C THR A 166 23.83 6.28 7.14
N ILE A 167 22.81 6.51 7.96
CA ILE A 167 21.41 6.45 7.53
C ILE A 167 21.12 7.81 6.86
N TYR A 168 20.99 7.80 5.53
CA TYR A 168 20.56 8.91 4.67
C TYR A 168 20.74 10.32 5.23
N HIS A 169 21.79 11.01 4.80
CA HIS A 169 21.87 12.44 5.02
C HIS A 169 20.86 13.15 4.11
N CYS A 170 20.03 14.04 4.66
CA CYS A 170 19.11 14.88 3.90
C CYS A 170 19.82 15.82 2.89
N ASN A 171 21.14 15.83 2.85
CA ASN A 171 21.99 16.57 1.92
C ASN A 171 22.44 15.75 0.71
N ASP A 172 21.97 14.51 0.55
CA ASP A 172 22.23 13.76 -0.66
C ASP A 172 21.57 14.45 -1.86
N ALA A 173 22.39 14.82 -2.83
CA ALA A 173 21.94 15.49 -4.05
C ALA A 173 20.88 14.66 -4.80
N HIS A 174 20.95 13.33 -4.71
CA HIS A 174 19.99 12.41 -5.31
C HIS A 174 18.62 12.49 -4.61
N TYR A 175 18.59 12.53 -3.28
CA TYR A 175 17.36 12.68 -2.50
C TYR A 175 16.74 14.07 -2.70
N SER A 176 17.58 15.12 -2.75
CA SER A 176 17.14 16.48 -3.01
C SER A 176 16.63 16.68 -4.45
N ALA A 177 17.17 15.95 -5.42
CA ALA A 177 16.66 15.91 -6.79
C ALA A 177 15.31 15.17 -6.83
N LEU A 178 15.21 14.01 -6.20
CA LEU A 178 13.96 13.23 -6.10
C LEU A 178 12.83 14.04 -5.46
N CYS A 179 13.11 14.77 -4.38
CA CYS A 179 12.14 15.65 -3.72
C CYS A 179 11.71 16.85 -4.58
N ARG A 180 12.60 17.38 -5.43
CA ARG A 180 12.27 18.45 -6.39
C ARG A 180 11.42 17.95 -7.54
N ASP A 181 11.72 16.74 -8.05
CA ASP A 181 10.99 16.13 -9.16
C ASP A 181 9.58 15.68 -8.75
N LEU A 182 9.34 15.49 -7.45
CA LEU A 182 8.04 15.09 -6.91
C LEU A 182 7.02 16.23 -6.90
N ASN A 183 7.43 17.47 -7.00
CA ASN A 183 6.59 18.69 -7.03
C ASN A 183 5.45 18.71 -5.96
N GLU A 184 5.60 17.89 -4.91
CA GLU A 184 4.69 17.85 -3.78
C GLU A 184 5.31 18.61 -2.60
N PRO A 185 4.53 19.38 -1.84
CA PRO A 185 5.02 19.93 -0.60
C PRO A 185 5.47 18.75 0.27
N LEU A 186 6.76 18.67 0.54
CA LEU A 186 7.31 17.79 1.56
C LEU A 186 6.38 17.84 2.76
N VAL A 187 5.94 16.67 3.21
CA VAL A 187 5.28 16.56 4.52
C VAL A 187 6.08 17.46 5.45
N SER A 188 5.46 18.52 5.94
CA SER A 188 6.19 19.53 6.71
C SER A 188 6.89 18.81 7.86
N VAL A 189 8.07 19.27 8.26
CA VAL A 189 8.79 18.73 9.43
C VAL A 189 7.83 18.62 10.63
N ASP A 190 6.85 19.52 10.72
CA ASP A 190 5.79 19.51 11.72
C ASP A 190 4.74 18.39 11.49
N GLY A 191 4.53 17.95 10.26
CA GLY A 191 3.72 16.76 9.95
C GLY A 191 4.41 15.48 10.41
N LEU A 192 5.66 15.30 10.03
CA LEU A 192 6.49 14.17 10.48
C LEU A 192 6.68 14.15 12.00
N ARG A 193 6.75 15.32 12.63
CA ARG A 193 6.85 15.44 14.07
C ARG A 193 5.56 15.04 14.77
N ARG A 194 4.41 15.38 14.22
CA ARG A 194 3.08 14.95 14.71
C ARG A 194 2.92 13.44 14.56
N ASP A 195 3.23 12.88 13.40
CA ASP A 195 3.14 11.44 13.14
C ASP A 195 4.08 10.64 14.06
N TYR A 196 5.29 11.18 14.31
CA TYR A 196 6.22 10.60 15.28
C TYR A 196 5.68 10.65 16.71
N ASP A 197 5.09 11.77 17.14
CA ASP A 197 4.53 11.91 18.48
C ASP A 197 3.29 11.04 18.67
N ASP A 198 2.50 10.82 17.62
CA ASP A 198 1.37 9.88 17.62
C ASP A 198 1.84 8.43 17.71
N LEU A 199 2.81 8.05 16.89
CA LEU A 199 3.42 6.72 16.92
C LEU A 199 4.08 6.44 18.28
N ARG A 200 4.69 7.45 18.88
CA ARG A 200 5.28 7.35 20.23
C ARG A 200 4.21 7.12 21.29
N ARG A 201 3.09 7.85 21.24
CA ARG A 201 1.95 7.68 22.16
C ARG A 201 1.33 6.30 22.04
N ASP A 202 1.14 5.82 20.83
CA ASP A 202 0.62 4.47 20.59
C ASP A 202 1.59 3.39 21.09
N HIS A 203 2.89 3.57 20.89
CA HIS A 203 3.91 2.69 21.43
C HIS A 203 3.90 2.67 22.96
N GLU A 204 3.84 3.82 23.63
CA GLU A 204 3.75 3.93 25.10
C GLU A 204 2.45 3.27 25.62
N ARG A 205 1.34 3.44 24.91
CA ARG A 205 0.05 2.80 25.22
C ARG A 205 0.09 1.28 25.05
N LEU A 206 0.75 0.79 24.02
CA LEU A 206 0.96 -0.65 23.82
C LEU A 206 1.88 -1.25 24.88
N LEU A 207 2.96 -0.54 25.24
CA LEU A 207 3.84 -0.95 26.34
C LEU A 207 3.11 -1.01 27.67
N SER A 208 2.30 0.00 28.01
CA SER A 208 1.53 0.00 29.25
C SER A 208 0.54 -1.16 29.36
N LYS A 209 -0.04 -1.59 28.24
CA LYS A 209 -0.92 -2.76 28.16
C LYS A 209 -0.15 -4.09 28.17
N ALA A 210 1.06 -4.09 27.64
CA ALA A 210 1.90 -5.30 27.59
C ALA A 210 2.64 -5.56 28.92
N THR A 211 2.97 -4.52 29.67
CA THR A 211 3.74 -4.63 30.94
C THR A 211 3.09 -5.60 31.94
N PRO A 212 1.79 -5.57 32.21
CA PRO A 212 1.17 -6.52 33.13
C PRO A 212 1.18 -7.98 32.63
N LEU A 213 1.14 -8.17 31.30
CA LEU A 213 1.26 -9.51 30.68
C LEU A 213 2.71 -10.01 30.70
N LEU A 214 3.66 -9.10 30.69
CA LEU A 214 5.10 -9.37 30.72
C LEU A 214 5.58 -9.76 32.12
N GLU A 215 4.98 -9.22 33.17
CA GLU A 215 5.25 -9.61 34.55
C GLU A 215 4.77 -11.03 34.85
N LEU A 216 3.76 -11.52 34.13
CA LEU A 216 3.21 -12.87 34.27
C LEU A 216 3.99 -13.95 33.49
N SER A 217 4.88 -13.60 32.58
CA SER A 217 5.61 -14.56 31.76
C SER A 217 7.10 -14.64 32.13
N GLN A 218 7.46 -15.55 33.04
CA GLN A 218 8.85 -15.95 33.29
C GLN A 218 9.42 -16.88 32.18
N ASN A 219 8.88 -16.85 30.99
CA ASN A 219 9.14 -17.79 29.93
C ASN A 219 10.37 -17.38 29.09
N THR A 220 11.12 -18.39 28.60
CA THR A 220 12.37 -18.25 27.84
C THR A 220 12.23 -17.37 26.58
N SER A 221 11.08 -17.40 25.93
CA SER A 221 10.76 -16.55 24.76
C SER A 221 10.81 -15.06 25.08
N PHE A 222 10.49 -14.66 26.29
CA PHE A 222 10.54 -13.28 26.73
C PHE A 222 11.98 -12.76 26.93
N LYS A 223 12.87 -13.63 27.41
CA LYS A 223 14.31 -13.27 27.55
C LYS A 223 14.93 -13.00 26.17
N ILE A 224 14.51 -13.74 25.14
CA ILE A 224 14.95 -13.55 23.74
C ILE A 224 14.40 -12.23 23.21
N TYR A 225 13.10 -11.95 23.39
CA TYR A 225 12.48 -10.70 22.97
C TYR A 225 13.11 -9.47 23.66
N ARG A 226 13.35 -9.52 24.97
CA ARG A 226 14.04 -8.46 25.74
C ARG A 226 15.44 -8.20 25.22
N LYS A 227 16.18 -9.26 24.83
CA LYS A 227 17.52 -9.15 24.26
C LYS A 227 17.52 -8.50 22.87
N ALA A 228 16.52 -8.83 22.03
CA ALA A 228 16.32 -8.21 20.73
C ALA A 228 15.90 -6.74 20.86
N TYR A 229 14.99 -6.42 21.78
CA TYR A 229 14.56 -5.05 22.07
C TYR A 229 15.70 -4.18 22.59
N GLN A 230 16.54 -4.69 23.50
CA GLN A 230 17.71 -3.96 23.99
C GLN A 230 18.73 -3.68 22.90
N LYS A 231 18.85 -4.56 21.90
CA LYS A 231 19.69 -4.32 20.70
C LYS A 231 19.09 -3.26 19.77
N SER A 232 17.77 -3.09 19.72
CA SER A 232 17.10 -2.07 18.88
C SER A 232 17.07 -0.67 19.54
N LEU A 233 17.27 -0.56 20.84
CA LEU A 233 17.29 0.72 21.58
C LEU A 233 18.33 1.75 21.06
N PRO A 234 19.54 1.37 20.65
CA PRO A 234 20.49 2.30 20.05
C PRO A 234 19.98 2.90 18.75
N LEU A 235 19.31 2.10 17.91
CA LEU A 235 18.70 2.54 16.65
C LEU A 235 17.58 3.57 16.91
N LEU A 236 16.69 3.29 17.84
CA LEU A 236 15.61 4.21 18.25
C LEU A 236 16.19 5.51 18.83
N ARG A 237 17.30 5.45 19.57
CA ARG A 237 18.02 6.63 20.07
C ARG A 237 18.69 7.43 18.95
N ALA A 238 19.22 6.77 17.91
CA ALA A 238 19.80 7.42 16.74
C ALA A 238 18.74 8.15 15.94
N ILE A 239 17.60 7.52 15.67
CA ILE A 239 16.43 8.15 15.04
C ILE A 239 15.97 9.37 15.85
N ARG A 240 15.90 9.26 17.17
CA ARG A 240 15.53 10.38 18.05
C ARG A 240 16.51 11.55 18.02
N ARG A 241 17.81 11.29 17.85
CA ARG A 241 18.84 12.34 17.68
C ARG A 241 18.72 13.02 16.33
N TRP A 242 18.37 12.27 15.30
CA TRP A 242 18.20 12.79 13.95
C TRP A 242 16.96 13.69 13.81
N VAL A 243 15.83 13.28 14.40
CA VAL A 243 14.57 14.09 14.42
C VAL A 243 14.69 15.35 15.29
N ARG A 244 15.69 15.44 16.20
CA ARG A 244 15.91 16.60 17.08
C ARG A 244 16.91 17.63 16.53
N LYS A 245 17.56 17.34 15.41
CA LYS A 245 18.40 18.28 14.64
C LYS A 245 17.61 18.80 13.44
#